data_333d3f40687771e1e28133ff9ca4a937
#
_entry.id   333d3f40687771e1e28133ff9ca4a937
#
_cell.length_a   1.000
_cell.length_b   1.000
_cell.length_c   1.000
_cell.angle_alpha   90.00
_cell.angle_beta   90.00
_cell.angle_gamma   90.00
#
_symmetry.space_group_name_H-M   'P 1'
#
loop_
_entity.id
_entity.type
_entity.pdbx_description
1 polymer ?
#
loop_
_entity_poly.entity_id
_entity_poly.type
_entity_poly.pdbx_seq_one_letter_code
_entity_poly.pdbx_strand_id
1 'polypeptide(L)'
;MRKLQYQLLVMVMLAIPTAGQTAGPPATTKTSPSATASPTSTVDCGCETAPLPEVLAVLNGVKITKQDLSPETQTRVAKAQEQVIEARQRELDLQINSLLLESEAKRLNISTQKLLENEIIAKAQEPTEADARKFYEENKTRISGEFAAVKNDIITYLRDARQRELAGKLAARLRAAANVQILVKDVAPPARPAERGRVFATVNDQRITSADIEDSLAPLIFNVQEQAYLLRKRDLDLKINDILLAGEAQKRKVTTRALLESEVETKVQPITEAQAQTFYNENKARITVEFAQAKEEIMKYLRETEAQRLGLEFAKRLQQAAAIQIFINPPPAPVIKIATDNQPMKGSPSAAVTLVAFTDFQCPACGQTQSVLEKLLSEYGSRVRLVVRDFPLTEHAHAFKAAEAAEAARAQNKYWEYAALLFANQSALELGQLKEYASRLGLDRTKFDTALDGATFADNVRRDQLDGERAGVFSTPTIFVNGRRAGERTYEGLKAAIEAALKAAPAR
;
A
#
# COMPACT_ATOMS: atom_id res chain seq x y z
N MET A 1 -1.20 -8.82 -25.46
CA MET A 1 -1.53 -7.58 -26.18
C MET A 1 -2.37 -6.57 -25.39
N ARG A 2 -3.26 -6.97 -24.46
CA ARG A 2 -3.94 -6.05 -23.51
C ARG A 2 -3.01 -5.41 -22.45
N LYS A 3 -1.78 -5.90 -22.29
CA LYS A 3 -0.84 -5.58 -21.21
C LYS A 3 -0.16 -4.21 -21.32
N LEU A 4 0.12 -3.74 -22.54
CA LEU A 4 0.76 -2.44 -22.79
C LEU A 4 -0.21 -1.26 -22.60
N GLN A 5 -1.50 -1.49 -22.76
CA GLN A 5 -2.54 -0.45 -22.63
C GLN A 5 -2.51 0.23 -21.27
N TYR A 6 -2.29 -0.55 -20.19
CA TYR A 6 -2.38 -0.04 -18.84
C TYR A 6 -1.14 0.71 -18.37
N GLN A 7 0.05 0.25 -18.74
CA GLN A 7 1.29 0.98 -18.42
C GLN A 7 1.36 2.33 -19.13
N LEU A 8 0.95 2.38 -20.39
CA LEU A 8 0.93 3.62 -21.18
C LEU A 8 -0.23 4.54 -20.81
N LEU A 9 -1.40 3.99 -20.43
CA LEU A 9 -2.50 4.80 -19.94
C LEU A 9 -2.11 5.52 -18.64
N VAL A 10 -1.46 4.83 -17.71
CA VAL A 10 -0.92 5.45 -16.48
C VAL A 10 0.21 6.46 -16.79
N MET A 11 1.11 6.16 -17.73
CA MET A 11 2.16 7.11 -18.14
C MET A 11 1.60 8.35 -18.83
N VAL A 12 0.63 8.20 -19.73
CA VAL A 12 -0.06 9.34 -20.38
C VAL A 12 -0.78 10.18 -19.35
N MET A 13 -1.27 9.55 -18.30
CA MET A 13 -2.06 10.17 -17.26
C MET A 13 -1.22 10.99 -16.25
N LEU A 14 0.05 10.61 -16.02
CA LEU A 14 0.96 11.32 -15.11
C LEU A 14 1.70 12.52 -15.76
N ALA A 15 1.56 12.73 -17.07
CA ALA A 15 2.39 13.66 -17.85
C ALA A 15 1.80 15.06 -18.07
N ILE A 16 0.75 15.48 -17.35
CA ILE A 16 0.22 16.83 -17.49
C ILE A 16 0.92 17.75 -16.49
N PRO A 17 1.71 18.74 -16.95
CA PRO A 17 2.11 19.81 -16.07
C PRO A 17 0.85 20.63 -15.73
N THR A 18 0.51 20.73 -14.46
CA THR A 18 -0.40 21.78 -13.98
C THR A 18 0.19 23.11 -14.45
N ALA A 19 -0.57 23.87 -15.21
CA ALA A 19 -0.16 25.21 -15.62
C ALA A 19 0.11 26.05 -14.36
N GLY A 20 1.40 26.25 -14.04
CA GLY A 20 1.78 27.11 -12.93
C GLY A 20 3.08 26.81 -12.17
N GLN A 21 3.81 25.72 -12.48
CA GLN A 21 5.12 25.51 -11.84
C GLN A 21 6.25 25.29 -12.83
N THR A 22 6.92 26.38 -13.18
CA THR A 22 8.29 26.33 -13.75
C THR A 22 9.22 25.90 -12.63
N ALA A 23 9.84 24.72 -12.76
CA ALA A 23 10.87 24.27 -11.84
C ALA A 23 12.13 25.12 -12.05
N GLY A 24 12.35 26.08 -11.14
CA GLY A 24 13.62 26.76 -10.95
C GLY A 24 14.57 25.90 -10.12
N PRO A 25 15.90 26.11 -10.24
CA PRO A 25 16.87 25.34 -9.47
C PRO A 25 16.77 25.63 -7.98
N PRO A 26 17.15 24.68 -7.09
CA PRO A 26 16.99 24.84 -5.65
C PRO A 26 17.88 25.96 -5.13
N ALA A 27 17.25 26.97 -4.52
CA ALA A 27 17.92 28.06 -3.84
C ALA A 27 18.48 27.60 -2.49
N THR A 28 19.67 28.05 -2.20
CA THR A 28 20.41 27.91 -0.94
C THR A 28 19.59 28.37 0.26
N THR A 29 19.59 27.56 1.31
CA THR A 29 19.02 27.83 2.62
C THR A 29 19.52 29.13 3.22
N LYS A 30 18.63 30.14 3.34
CA LYS A 30 18.73 31.21 4.33
C LYS A 30 17.55 31.07 5.29
N THR A 31 17.87 30.87 6.55
CA THR A 31 16.94 30.96 7.67
C THR A 31 16.16 32.26 7.63
N SER A 32 14.84 32.19 7.63
CA SER A 32 13.91 33.28 7.79
C SER A 32 12.82 32.95 8.81
N PRO A 33 12.28 33.95 9.50
CA PRO A 33 11.65 33.78 10.79
C PRO A 33 10.24 33.17 10.69
N SER A 34 9.86 32.58 11.81
CA SER A 34 8.55 32.04 12.17
C SER A 34 7.38 32.72 11.46
N ALA A 35 6.79 32.01 10.47
CA ALA A 35 5.51 32.38 9.89
C ALA A 35 4.40 31.86 10.80
N THR A 36 3.65 32.79 11.37
CA THR A 36 2.33 32.53 11.97
C THR A 36 1.45 31.75 11.00
N ALA A 37 1.05 30.55 11.41
CA ALA A 37 0.15 29.71 10.66
C ALA A 37 -1.19 30.43 10.46
N SER A 38 -1.51 30.77 9.21
CA SER A 38 -2.86 31.17 8.83
C SER A 38 -3.81 29.99 8.99
N PRO A 39 -5.07 30.20 9.40
CA PRO A 39 -6.03 29.11 9.51
C PRO A 39 -6.28 28.55 8.12
N THR A 40 -5.89 27.29 7.91
CA THR A 40 -6.19 26.48 6.73
C THR A 40 -7.71 26.44 6.57
N SER A 41 -8.21 26.91 5.45
CA SER A 41 -9.61 26.71 5.05
C SER A 41 -9.86 25.19 5.05
N THR A 42 -10.73 24.74 5.93
CA THR A 42 -11.18 23.35 6.00
C THR A 42 -12.07 23.06 4.79
N VAL A 43 -11.48 22.84 3.63
CA VAL A 43 -12.22 22.24 2.51
C VAL A 43 -12.49 20.80 2.93
N ASP A 44 -13.78 20.46 3.06
CA ASP A 44 -14.20 19.09 3.36
C ASP A 44 -13.70 18.17 2.23
N CYS A 45 -12.84 17.22 2.56
CA CYS A 45 -12.37 16.25 1.58
C CYS A 45 -13.44 15.24 1.16
N GLY A 46 -14.62 15.22 1.81
CA GLY A 46 -15.61 14.16 1.63
C GLY A 46 -15.08 12.75 1.96
N CYS A 47 -14.00 12.68 2.72
CA CYS A 47 -13.36 11.43 3.09
C CYS A 47 -14.02 10.78 4.32
N GLU A 48 -14.94 11.46 4.96
CA GLU A 48 -15.65 10.94 6.13
C GLU A 48 -17.01 10.40 5.68
N THR A 49 -17.34 9.16 6.01
CA THR A 49 -18.67 8.58 5.75
C THR A 49 -19.75 9.23 6.62
N ALA A 50 -19.35 9.79 7.75
CA ALA A 50 -20.15 10.59 8.66
C ALA A 50 -19.25 11.60 9.37
N PRO A 51 -19.76 12.76 9.80
CA PRO A 51 -18.99 13.71 10.59
C PRO A 51 -18.41 13.05 11.85
N LEU A 52 -17.15 13.35 12.16
CA LEU A 52 -16.52 12.87 13.40
C LEU A 52 -17.36 13.34 14.60
N PRO A 53 -17.80 12.41 15.50
CA PRO A 53 -18.60 12.79 16.65
C PRO A 53 -17.82 13.73 17.57
N GLU A 54 -18.53 14.66 18.21
CA GLU A 54 -17.92 15.61 19.16
C GLU A 54 -17.28 14.86 20.33
N VAL A 55 -17.95 13.84 20.85
CA VAL A 55 -17.44 12.95 21.89
C VAL A 55 -16.93 11.67 21.24
N LEU A 56 -15.65 11.39 21.40
CA LEU A 56 -14.98 10.20 20.82
C LEU A 56 -15.08 8.98 21.73
N ALA A 57 -15.06 9.22 23.04
CA ALA A 57 -15.26 8.18 24.04
C ALA A 57 -15.81 8.75 25.35
N VAL A 58 -16.40 7.88 26.17
CA VAL A 58 -16.76 8.15 27.56
C VAL A 58 -16.06 7.11 28.44
N LEU A 59 -15.30 7.59 29.41
CA LEU A 59 -14.51 6.81 30.36
C LEU A 59 -14.97 7.10 31.80
N ASN A 60 -15.64 6.16 32.47
CA ASN A 60 -16.20 6.35 33.82
C ASN A 60 -17.02 7.64 33.98
N GLY A 61 -17.79 8.04 32.96
CA GLY A 61 -18.56 9.26 32.88
C GLY A 61 -17.80 10.50 32.41
N VAL A 62 -16.47 10.46 32.24
CA VAL A 62 -15.65 11.55 31.69
C VAL A 62 -15.67 11.45 30.16
N LYS A 63 -16.03 12.55 29.51
CA LYS A 63 -16.05 12.65 28.06
C LYS A 63 -14.66 12.97 27.52
N ILE A 64 -14.25 12.23 26.48
CA ILE A 64 -13.06 12.52 25.67
C ILE A 64 -13.59 13.01 24.32
N THR A 65 -13.18 14.20 23.91
CA THR A 65 -13.70 14.89 22.74
C THR A 65 -12.67 14.95 21.62
N LYS A 66 -13.06 15.46 20.45
CA LYS A 66 -12.11 15.65 19.35
C LYS A 66 -11.04 16.72 19.64
N GLN A 67 -11.29 17.67 20.58
CA GLN A 67 -10.30 18.64 21.02
C GLN A 67 -9.21 18.01 21.90
N ASP A 68 -9.46 16.86 22.49
CA ASP A 68 -8.49 16.10 23.27
C ASP A 68 -7.47 15.34 22.42
N LEU A 69 -7.71 15.24 21.09
CA LEU A 69 -6.73 14.67 20.17
C LEU A 69 -5.50 15.58 20.05
N SER A 70 -4.33 14.96 19.96
CA SER A 70 -3.07 15.69 19.84
C SER A 70 -3.00 16.52 18.55
N PRO A 71 -2.35 17.70 18.57
CA PRO A 71 -2.13 18.52 17.37
C PRO A 71 -1.40 17.75 16.26
N GLU A 72 -0.51 16.81 16.61
CA GLU A 72 0.18 15.96 15.65
C GLU A 72 -0.81 15.07 14.91
N THR A 73 -1.71 14.38 15.62
CA THR A 73 -2.75 13.54 15.03
C THR A 73 -3.65 14.35 14.10
N GLN A 74 -4.09 15.53 14.54
CA GLN A 74 -4.93 16.40 13.72
C GLN A 74 -4.22 16.83 12.43
N THR A 75 -2.94 17.24 12.52
CA THR A 75 -2.12 17.62 11.36
C THR A 75 -1.92 16.46 10.39
N ARG A 76 -1.62 15.26 10.88
CA ARG A 76 -1.41 14.06 10.05
C ARG A 76 -2.68 13.64 9.33
N VAL A 77 -3.82 13.72 10.01
CA VAL A 77 -5.14 13.44 9.39
C VAL A 77 -5.43 14.47 8.30
N ALA A 78 -5.29 15.76 8.58
CA ALA A 78 -5.52 16.82 7.60
C ALA A 78 -4.64 16.64 6.35
N LYS A 79 -3.35 16.33 6.52
CA LYS A 79 -2.43 16.06 5.40
C LYS A 79 -2.84 14.84 4.57
N ALA A 80 -3.33 13.77 5.21
CA ALA A 80 -3.83 12.60 4.48
C ALA A 80 -5.10 12.94 3.68
N GLN A 81 -5.98 13.76 4.24
CA GLN A 81 -7.21 14.22 3.57
C GLN A 81 -6.94 15.13 2.38
N GLU A 82 -5.91 15.99 2.48
CA GLU A 82 -5.48 16.86 1.36
C GLU A 82 -5.09 16.06 0.11
N GLN A 83 -4.48 14.88 0.28
CA GLN A 83 -4.13 13.99 -0.83
C GLN A 83 -5.36 13.57 -1.66
N VAL A 84 -6.53 13.41 -1.04
CA VAL A 84 -7.76 13.04 -1.76
C VAL A 84 -8.30 14.23 -2.57
N ILE A 85 -8.19 15.46 -2.03
CA ILE A 85 -8.60 16.67 -2.75
C ILE A 85 -7.79 16.81 -4.04
N GLU A 86 -6.46 16.69 -3.95
CA GLU A 86 -5.59 16.72 -5.11
C GLU A 86 -5.84 15.55 -6.07
N ALA A 87 -6.13 14.36 -5.54
CA ALA A 87 -6.40 13.18 -6.35
C ALA A 87 -7.67 13.36 -7.20
N ARG A 88 -8.73 13.99 -6.67
CA ARG A 88 -9.94 14.25 -7.45
C ARG A 88 -9.68 15.13 -8.67
N GLN A 89 -8.88 16.17 -8.52
CA GLN A 89 -8.54 17.03 -9.64
C GLN A 89 -7.75 16.26 -10.70
N ARG A 90 -6.76 15.48 -10.28
CA ARG A 90 -5.99 14.62 -11.17
C ARG A 90 -6.89 13.58 -11.85
N GLU A 91 -7.79 12.95 -11.11
CA GLU A 91 -8.70 11.93 -11.66
C GLU A 91 -9.61 12.51 -12.76
N LEU A 92 -10.13 13.73 -12.59
CA LEU A 92 -10.91 14.39 -13.64
C LEU A 92 -10.08 14.54 -14.94
N ASP A 93 -8.83 14.99 -14.83
CA ASP A 93 -7.93 15.10 -15.97
C ASP A 93 -7.63 13.73 -16.62
N LEU A 94 -7.48 12.69 -15.80
CA LEU A 94 -7.28 11.32 -16.24
C LEU A 94 -8.49 10.80 -17.04
N GLN A 95 -9.70 11.00 -16.52
CA GLN A 95 -10.94 10.60 -17.19
C GLN A 95 -11.11 11.35 -18.54
N ILE A 96 -10.85 12.66 -18.57
CA ILE A 96 -10.87 13.44 -19.81
C ILE A 96 -9.91 12.84 -20.84
N ASN A 97 -8.66 12.58 -20.46
CA ASN A 97 -7.66 12.03 -21.39
C ASN A 97 -8.01 10.61 -21.85
N SER A 98 -8.60 9.78 -20.98
CA SER A 98 -9.08 8.46 -21.37
C SER A 98 -10.14 8.53 -22.46
N LEU A 99 -11.15 9.39 -22.29
CA LEU A 99 -12.20 9.59 -23.29
C LEU A 99 -11.66 10.14 -24.60
N LEU A 100 -10.68 11.04 -24.56
CA LEU A 100 -10.02 11.56 -25.75
C LEU A 100 -9.27 10.47 -26.52
N LEU A 101 -8.52 9.61 -25.82
CA LEU A 101 -7.82 8.47 -26.41
C LEU A 101 -8.79 7.46 -27.02
N GLU A 102 -9.88 7.13 -26.31
CA GLU A 102 -10.91 6.22 -26.81
C GLU A 102 -11.61 6.78 -28.07
N SER A 103 -11.93 8.06 -28.05
CA SER A 103 -12.56 8.74 -29.19
C SER A 103 -11.65 8.72 -30.42
N GLU A 104 -10.37 9.03 -30.26
CA GLU A 104 -9.39 9.02 -31.37
C GLU A 104 -9.12 7.59 -31.88
N ALA A 105 -8.98 6.63 -30.98
CA ALA A 105 -8.82 5.24 -31.36
C ALA A 105 -10.02 4.73 -32.19
N LYS A 106 -11.24 5.08 -31.76
CA LYS A 106 -12.47 4.77 -32.49
C LYS A 106 -12.50 5.46 -33.85
N ARG A 107 -12.11 6.73 -33.95
CA ARG A 107 -12.03 7.49 -35.21
C ARG A 107 -11.08 6.82 -36.20
N LEU A 108 -9.97 6.28 -35.71
CA LEU A 108 -8.95 5.60 -36.51
C LEU A 108 -9.24 4.12 -36.75
N ASN A 109 -10.33 3.59 -36.19
CA ASN A 109 -10.70 2.17 -36.22
C ASN A 109 -9.60 1.23 -35.72
N ILE A 110 -8.92 1.63 -34.64
CA ILE A 110 -7.87 0.86 -33.96
C ILE A 110 -8.18 0.78 -32.45
N SER A 111 -7.47 -0.08 -31.73
CA SER A 111 -7.54 -0.06 -30.28
C SER A 111 -6.76 1.13 -29.68
N THR A 112 -7.14 1.57 -28.47
CA THR A 112 -6.38 2.56 -27.69
C THR A 112 -4.92 2.10 -27.50
N GLN A 113 -4.70 0.82 -27.31
CA GLN A 113 -3.36 0.25 -27.23
C GLN A 113 -2.56 0.51 -28.52
N LYS A 114 -3.17 0.23 -29.68
CA LYS A 114 -2.50 0.44 -30.96
C LYS A 114 -2.22 1.91 -31.23
N LEU A 115 -3.11 2.80 -30.78
CA LEU A 115 -2.87 4.23 -30.82
C LEU A 115 -1.64 4.63 -30.00
N LEU A 116 -1.54 4.15 -28.76
CA LEU A 116 -0.41 4.44 -27.88
C LEU A 116 0.91 3.82 -28.39
N GLU A 117 0.87 2.59 -28.93
CA GLU A 117 2.02 1.98 -29.58
C GLU A 117 2.55 2.87 -30.74
N ASN A 118 1.65 3.32 -31.62
CA ASN A 118 2.01 4.10 -32.79
C ASN A 118 2.48 5.53 -32.43
N GLU A 119 1.83 6.17 -31.46
CA GLU A 119 2.07 7.58 -31.15
C GLU A 119 3.17 7.78 -30.10
N ILE A 120 3.45 6.79 -29.26
CA ILE A 120 4.39 6.90 -28.16
C ILE A 120 5.54 5.91 -28.32
N ILE A 121 5.27 4.59 -28.30
CA ILE A 121 6.34 3.59 -28.26
C ILE A 121 7.17 3.62 -29.55
N ALA A 122 6.51 3.55 -30.70
CA ALA A 122 7.21 3.55 -31.99
C ALA A 122 7.96 4.86 -32.29
N LYS A 123 7.56 5.97 -31.65
CA LYS A 123 8.20 7.29 -31.80
C LYS A 123 9.26 7.58 -30.73
N ALA A 124 9.22 6.88 -29.61
CA ALA A 124 10.22 7.01 -28.56
C ALA A 124 11.52 6.33 -29.00
N GLN A 125 12.51 7.11 -29.37
CA GLN A 125 13.84 6.59 -29.67
C GLN A 125 14.44 5.96 -28.40
N GLU A 126 15.02 4.77 -28.53
CA GLU A 126 15.72 4.15 -27.43
C GLU A 126 16.93 5.00 -26.99
N PRO A 127 17.10 5.27 -25.69
CA PRO A 127 18.27 5.97 -25.21
C PRO A 127 19.53 5.15 -25.44
N THR A 128 20.58 5.82 -25.92
CA THR A 128 21.89 5.20 -26.12
C THR A 128 22.70 5.16 -24.83
N GLU A 129 23.77 4.35 -24.81
CA GLU A 129 24.73 4.41 -23.70
C GLU A 129 25.36 5.79 -23.55
N ALA A 130 25.55 6.52 -24.66
CA ALA A 130 26.06 7.89 -24.62
C ALA A 130 25.07 8.85 -23.91
N ASP A 131 23.76 8.72 -24.17
CA ASP A 131 22.75 9.48 -23.47
C ASP A 131 22.77 9.17 -21.96
N ALA A 132 22.86 7.89 -21.60
CA ALA A 132 22.91 7.47 -20.21
C ALA A 132 24.17 7.98 -19.49
N ARG A 133 25.34 7.95 -20.15
CA ARG A 133 26.58 8.47 -19.61
C ARG A 133 26.52 9.98 -19.40
N LYS A 134 25.98 10.71 -20.37
CA LYS A 134 25.75 12.16 -20.26
C LYS A 134 24.87 12.48 -19.06
N PHE A 135 23.73 11.78 -18.94
CA PHE A 135 22.81 11.98 -17.80
C PHE A 135 23.49 11.66 -16.46
N TYR A 136 24.29 10.58 -16.39
CA TYR A 136 25.04 10.23 -15.21
C TYR A 136 26.01 11.32 -14.78
N GLU A 137 26.84 11.83 -15.70
CA GLU A 137 27.82 12.90 -15.40
C GLU A 137 27.14 14.19 -14.94
N GLU A 138 25.99 14.57 -15.57
CA GLU A 138 25.20 15.75 -15.20
C GLU A 138 24.53 15.59 -13.82
N ASN A 139 24.31 14.35 -13.33
CA ASN A 139 23.60 14.07 -12.09
C ASN A 139 24.46 13.29 -11.07
N LYS A 140 25.77 13.23 -11.24
CA LYS A 140 26.70 12.39 -10.46
C LYS A 140 26.64 12.63 -8.95
N THR A 141 26.33 13.84 -8.52
CA THR A 141 26.17 14.18 -7.09
C THR A 141 24.87 13.63 -6.47
N ARG A 142 23.91 13.22 -7.30
CA ARG A 142 22.59 12.73 -6.89
C ARG A 142 22.39 11.23 -7.10
N ILE A 143 23.27 10.62 -7.90
CA ILE A 143 23.20 9.20 -8.23
C ILE A 143 24.25 8.46 -7.38
N SER A 144 23.80 7.52 -6.58
CA SER A 144 24.68 6.65 -5.79
C SER A 144 25.09 5.44 -6.63
N GLY A 145 26.39 5.17 -6.72
CA GLY A 145 26.95 4.04 -7.45
C GLY A 145 27.71 4.41 -8.71
N GLU A 146 28.56 3.51 -9.16
CA GLU A 146 29.33 3.67 -10.40
C GLU A 146 28.45 3.50 -11.64
N PHE A 147 28.77 4.20 -12.72
CA PHE A 147 27.98 4.18 -13.96
C PHE A 147 27.62 2.77 -14.46
N ALA A 148 28.58 1.83 -14.39
CA ALA A 148 28.34 0.46 -14.84
C ALA A 148 27.20 -0.25 -14.10
N ALA A 149 27.03 0.05 -12.80
CA ALA A 149 25.98 -0.53 -11.97
C ALA A 149 24.61 0.09 -12.24
N VAL A 150 24.53 1.40 -12.55
CA VAL A 150 23.27 2.14 -12.69
C VAL A 150 22.87 2.43 -14.15
N LYS A 151 23.70 2.02 -15.13
CA LYS A 151 23.50 2.29 -16.56
C LYS A 151 22.11 1.89 -17.07
N ASN A 152 21.67 0.67 -16.75
CA ASN A 152 20.40 0.15 -17.23
C ASN A 152 19.20 0.90 -16.61
N ASP A 153 19.32 1.30 -15.35
CA ASP A 153 18.29 2.08 -14.66
C ASP A 153 18.17 3.48 -15.28
N ILE A 154 19.31 4.09 -15.61
CA ILE A 154 19.34 5.39 -16.31
C ILE A 154 18.72 5.27 -17.71
N ILE A 155 19.05 4.23 -18.48
CA ILE A 155 18.44 4.00 -19.82
C ILE A 155 16.92 3.87 -19.68
N THR A 156 16.46 3.09 -18.70
CA THR A 156 15.02 2.94 -18.42
C THR A 156 14.39 4.27 -18.04
N TYR A 157 15.00 5.03 -17.13
CA TYR A 157 14.53 6.36 -16.74
C TYR A 157 14.41 7.33 -17.94
N LEU A 158 15.42 7.39 -18.80
CA LEU A 158 15.44 8.25 -19.98
C LEU A 158 14.38 7.82 -21.02
N ARG A 159 14.18 6.51 -21.20
CA ARG A 159 13.12 5.97 -22.05
C ARG A 159 11.75 6.41 -21.55
N ASP A 160 11.49 6.21 -20.26
CA ASP A 160 10.23 6.59 -19.64
C ASP A 160 10.01 8.11 -19.70
N ALA A 161 11.06 8.92 -19.56
CA ALA A 161 10.97 10.35 -19.70
C ALA A 161 10.59 10.77 -21.14
N ARG A 162 11.19 10.15 -22.17
CA ARG A 162 10.83 10.38 -23.57
C ARG A 162 9.39 9.97 -23.87
N GLN A 163 8.95 8.83 -23.34
CA GLN A 163 7.57 8.36 -23.50
C GLN A 163 6.57 9.30 -22.83
N ARG A 164 6.87 9.80 -21.61
CA ARG A 164 6.04 10.80 -20.92
C ARG A 164 5.91 12.10 -21.71
N GLU A 165 7.00 12.58 -22.32
CA GLU A 165 6.95 13.77 -23.15
C GLU A 165 6.04 13.59 -24.37
N LEU A 166 6.16 12.47 -25.09
CA LEU A 166 5.31 12.13 -26.22
C LEU A 166 3.84 11.98 -25.81
N ALA A 167 3.60 11.36 -24.66
CA ALA A 167 2.27 11.23 -24.08
C ALA A 167 1.63 12.58 -23.78
N GLY A 168 2.38 13.51 -23.21
CA GLY A 168 1.93 14.89 -22.97
C GLY A 168 1.58 15.62 -24.27
N LYS A 169 2.42 15.49 -25.31
CA LYS A 169 2.16 16.06 -26.64
C LYS A 169 0.90 15.47 -27.28
N LEU A 170 0.71 14.15 -27.18
CA LEU A 170 -0.50 13.47 -27.66
C LEU A 170 -1.75 13.98 -26.93
N ALA A 171 -1.73 14.03 -25.61
CA ALA A 171 -2.85 14.52 -24.80
C ALA A 171 -3.21 15.98 -25.15
N ALA A 172 -2.21 16.86 -25.28
CA ALA A 172 -2.43 18.24 -25.66
C ALA A 172 -3.05 18.37 -27.07
N ARG A 173 -2.57 17.59 -28.04
CA ARG A 173 -3.11 17.56 -29.42
C ARG A 173 -4.57 17.08 -29.41
N LEU A 174 -4.89 16.02 -28.69
CA LEU A 174 -6.24 15.47 -28.63
C LEU A 174 -7.20 16.44 -27.93
N ARG A 175 -6.78 17.11 -26.87
CA ARG A 175 -7.57 18.15 -26.19
C ARG A 175 -7.88 19.33 -27.11
N ALA A 176 -6.90 19.76 -27.88
CA ALA A 176 -7.08 20.88 -28.83
C ALA A 176 -8.04 20.54 -30.00
N ALA A 177 -8.14 19.26 -30.36
CA ALA A 177 -8.99 18.79 -31.44
C ALA A 177 -10.42 18.42 -31.02
N ALA A 178 -10.71 18.36 -29.74
CA ALA A 178 -11.99 17.91 -29.18
C ALA A 178 -12.75 19.06 -28.50
N ASN A 179 -14.07 18.91 -28.37
CA ASN A 179 -14.89 19.81 -27.54
C ASN A 179 -14.82 19.33 -26.08
N VAL A 180 -13.90 19.91 -25.30
CA VAL A 180 -13.77 19.65 -23.88
C VAL A 180 -14.31 20.84 -23.10
N GLN A 181 -15.33 20.61 -22.27
CA GLN A 181 -15.90 21.62 -21.38
C GLN A 181 -15.77 21.17 -19.93
N ILE A 182 -15.02 21.91 -19.11
CA ILE A 182 -14.95 21.70 -17.68
C ILE A 182 -16.01 22.58 -17.03
N LEU A 183 -16.99 21.96 -16.37
CA LEU A 183 -18.20 22.62 -15.85
C LEU A 183 -18.05 22.99 -14.36
N VAL A 184 -16.98 22.61 -13.73
CA VAL A 184 -16.70 22.88 -12.31
C VAL A 184 -15.35 23.55 -12.13
N LYS A 185 -15.25 24.47 -11.19
CA LYS A 185 -13.97 25.07 -10.81
C LYS A 185 -13.17 24.13 -9.91
N ASP A 186 -13.89 23.48 -8.98
CA ASP A 186 -13.28 22.57 -8.00
C ASP A 186 -14.03 21.21 -8.05
N VAL A 187 -13.26 20.13 -8.02
CA VAL A 187 -13.80 18.77 -8.00
C VAL A 187 -14.14 18.38 -6.56
N ALA A 188 -15.25 18.96 -6.07
CA ALA A 188 -15.73 18.71 -4.72
C ALA A 188 -16.45 17.35 -4.61
N PRO A 189 -16.36 16.66 -3.45
CA PRO A 189 -17.09 15.43 -3.20
C PRO A 189 -18.61 15.66 -3.25
N PRO A 190 -19.42 14.63 -3.53
CA PRO A 190 -20.87 14.73 -3.44
C PRO A 190 -21.30 14.85 -1.96
N ALA A 191 -21.98 15.91 -1.60
CA ALA A 191 -22.51 16.11 -0.24
C ALA A 191 -23.67 15.14 0.07
N ARG A 192 -24.35 14.65 -0.96
CA ARG A 192 -25.49 13.71 -0.86
C ARG A 192 -25.44 12.69 -2.00
N PRO A 193 -25.98 11.49 -1.82
CA PRO A 193 -26.02 10.46 -2.87
C PRO A 193 -26.61 10.94 -4.20
N ALA A 194 -27.59 11.85 -4.18
CA ALA A 194 -28.19 12.42 -5.38
C ALA A 194 -27.21 13.27 -6.21
N GLU A 195 -26.16 13.81 -5.59
CA GLU A 195 -25.13 14.63 -6.28
C GLU A 195 -24.09 13.81 -7.03
N ARG A 196 -24.09 12.48 -6.89
CA ARG A 196 -23.20 11.60 -7.66
C ARG A 196 -23.40 11.70 -9.18
N GLY A 197 -24.61 12.11 -9.63
CA GLY A 197 -24.90 12.40 -11.04
C GLY A 197 -24.44 13.79 -11.52
N ARG A 198 -23.85 14.64 -10.67
CA ARG A 198 -23.37 15.97 -11.04
C ARG A 198 -22.27 15.84 -12.09
N VAL A 199 -22.43 16.53 -13.21
CA VAL A 199 -21.46 16.52 -14.33
C VAL A 199 -20.32 17.49 -14.01
N PHE A 200 -19.08 17.00 -14.08
CA PHE A 200 -17.87 17.77 -13.86
C PHE A 200 -17.24 18.25 -15.16
N ALA A 201 -17.31 17.43 -16.21
CA ALA A 201 -16.83 17.78 -17.53
C ALA A 201 -17.62 17.05 -18.61
N THR A 202 -17.53 17.58 -19.83
CA THR A 202 -17.96 16.89 -21.04
C THR A 202 -16.78 16.80 -22.03
N VAL A 203 -16.66 15.68 -22.71
CA VAL A 203 -15.71 15.44 -23.77
C VAL A 203 -16.52 15.00 -24.99
N ASN A 204 -16.66 15.90 -25.97
CA ASN A 204 -17.64 15.78 -27.05
C ASN A 204 -19.05 15.56 -26.44
N ASP A 205 -19.69 14.41 -26.68
CA ASP A 205 -21.02 14.09 -26.16
C ASP A 205 -20.99 13.24 -24.89
N GLN A 206 -19.81 12.89 -24.38
CA GLN A 206 -19.64 12.05 -23.20
C GLN A 206 -19.52 12.91 -21.94
N ARG A 207 -20.16 12.47 -20.86
CA ARG A 207 -20.17 13.18 -19.57
C ARG A 207 -19.27 12.45 -18.59
N ILE A 208 -18.53 13.22 -17.81
CA ILE A 208 -17.79 12.75 -16.64
C ILE A 208 -18.51 13.27 -15.41
N THR A 209 -18.97 12.36 -14.58
CA THR A 209 -19.78 12.68 -13.39
C THR A 209 -19.00 12.54 -12.10
N SER A 210 -19.55 13.07 -11.00
CA SER A 210 -19.02 12.86 -9.67
C SER A 210 -18.89 11.36 -9.34
N ALA A 211 -19.84 10.52 -9.79
CA ALA A 211 -19.78 9.08 -9.57
C ALA A 211 -18.52 8.46 -10.21
N ASP A 212 -18.18 8.84 -11.44
CA ASP A 212 -17.02 8.30 -12.14
C ASP A 212 -15.72 8.60 -11.38
N ILE A 213 -15.59 9.80 -10.82
CA ILE A 213 -14.44 10.21 -10.02
C ILE A 213 -14.40 9.45 -8.68
N GLU A 214 -15.51 9.44 -7.93
CA GLU A 214 -15.56 8.81 -6.61
C GLU A 214 -15.38 7.29 -6.67
N ASP A 215 -15.93 6.63 -7.68
CA ASP A 215 -15.80 5.19 -7.86
C ASP A 215 -14.34 4.80 -8.20
N SER A 216 -13.66 5.60 -9.02
CA SER A 216 -12.23 5.41 -9.31
C SER A 216 -11.36 5.63 -8.08
N LEU A 217 -11.69 6.62 -7.25
CA LEU A 217 -10.92 6.97 -6.05
C LEU A 217 -11.34 6.20 -4.79
N ALA A 218 -12.36 5.35 -4.85
CA ALA A 218 -12.86 4.62 -3.67
C ALA A 218 -11.77 3.89 -2.88
N PRO A 219 -10.75 3.24 -3.50
CA PRO A 219 -9.66 2.60 -2.76
C PRO A 219 -8.78 3.62 -2.02
N LEU A 220 -8.44 4.75 -2.65
CA LEU A 220 -7.64 5.81 -2.03
C LEU A 220 -8.40 6.47 -0.88
N ILE A 221 -9.67 6.80 -1.09
CA ILE A 221 -10.54 7.39 -0.06
C ILE A 221 -10.62 6.46 1.15
N PHE A 222 -10.84 5.18 0.93
CA PHE A 222 -10.89 4.18 2.01
C PHE A 222 -9.56 4.11 2.78
N ASN A 223 -8.40 4.11 2.10
CA ASN A 223 -7.10 4.10 2.77
C ASN A 223 -6.90 5.35 3.63
N VAL A 224 -7.29 6.52 3.16
CA VAL A 224 -7.21 7.76 3.94
C VAL A 224 -8.15 7.72 5.15
N GLN A 225 -9.37 7.20 4.99
CA GLN A 225 -10.31 6.97 6.09
C GLN A 225 -9.74 6.02 7.14
N GLU A 226 -9.19 4.88 6.70
CA GLU A 226 -8.57 3.88 7.59
C GLU A 226 -7.38 4.48 8.33
N GLN A 227 -6.50 5.20 7.64
CA GLN A 227 -5.36 5.89 8.24
C GLN A 227 -5.82 6.94 9.28
N ALA A 228 -6.81 7.75 8.95
CA ALA A 228 -7.37 8.74 9.87
C ALA A 228 -7.99 8.07 11.12
N TYR A 229 -8.74 6.98 10.93
CA TYR A 229 -9.29 6.18 12.03
C TYR A 229 -8.18 5.62 12.92
N LEU A 230 -7.15 4.99 12.36
CA LEU A 230 -6.06 4.39 13.13
C LEU A 230 -5.26 5.43 13.92
N LEU A 231 -4.99 6.61 13.33
CA LEU A 231 -4.32 7.72 14.02
C LEU A 231 -5.16 8.21 15.20
N ARG A 232 -6.44 8.47 14.99
CA ARG A 232 -7.38 8.91 16.03
C ARG A 232 -7.57 7.86 17.12
N LYS A 233 -7.70 6.58 16.74
CA LYS A 233 -7.87 5.47 17.67
C LYS A 233 -6.65 5.31 18.57
N ARG A 234 -5.44 5.37 17.98
CA ARG A 234 -4.19 5.31 18.75
C ARG A 234 -4.09 6.45 19.76
N ASP A 235 -4.38 7.68 19.33
CA ASP A 235 -4.30 8.86 20.18
C ASP A 235 -5.35 8.79 21.30
N LEU A 236 -6.57 8.34 20.97
CA LEU A 236 -7.64 8.11 21.93
C LEU A 236 -7.26 7.03 22.97
N ASP A 237 -6.64 5.93 22.54
CA ASP A 237 -6.20 4.86 23.44
C ASP A 237 -5.10 5.35 24.41
N LEU A 238 -4.17 6.16 23.93
CA LEU A 238 -3.17 6.81 24.79
C LEU A 238 -3.85 7.70 25.84
N LYS A 239 -4.81 8.54 25.43
CA LYS A 239 -5.55 9.40 26.35
C LYS A 239 -6.37 8.65 27.38
N ILE A 240 -7.02 7.54 26.97
CA ILE A 240 -7.74 6.62 27.87
C ILE A 240 -6.75 6.06 28.90
N ASN A 241 -5.60 5.57 28.47
CA ASN A 241 -4.59 5.00 29.37
C ASN A 241 -4.06 6.04 30.35
N ASP A 242 -3.80 7.28 29.90
CA ASP A 242 -3.33 8.38 30.76
C ASP A 242 -4.35 8.70 31.89
N ILE A 243 -5.64 8.78 31.53
CA ILE A 243 -6.72 9.07 32.49
C ILE A 243 -6.85 7.90 33.48
N LEU A 244 -6.81 6.65 33.02
CA LEU A 244 -6.87 5.47 33.87
C LEU A 244 -5.71 5.39 34.84
N LEU A 245 -4.49 5.63 34.33
CA LEU A 245 -3.26 5.63 35.12
C LEU A 245 -3.30 6.72 36.19
N ALA A 246 -3.69 7.95 35.82
CA ALA A 246 -3.82 9.05 36.76
C ALA A 246 -4.90 8.77 37.83
N GLY A 247 -6.05 8.22 37.44
CA GLY A 247 -7.13 7.83 38.35
C GLY A 247 -6.70 6.75 39.33
N GLU A 248 -5.98 5.71 38.90
CA GLU A 248 -5.48 4.65 39.77
C GLU A 248 -4.37 5.18 40.71
N ALA A 249 -3.48 6.04 40.21
CA ALA A 249 -2.47 6.67 41.05
C ALA A 249 -3.10 7.54 42.17
N GLN A 250 -4.12 8.33 41.85
CA GLN A 250 -4.88 9.13 42.81
C GLN A 250 -5.57 8.23 43.85
N LYS A 251 -6.21 7.15 43.43
CA LYS A 251 -6.88 6.17 44.31
C LYS A 251 -5.88 5.56 45.27
N ARG A 252 -4.68 5.24 44.85
CA ARG A 252 -3.61 4.67 45.70
C ARG A 252 -2.79 5.75 46.43
N LYS A 253 -3.08 7.03 46.24
CA LYS A 253 -2.36 8.17 46.82
C LYS A 253 -0.86 8.18 46.50
N VAL A 254 -0.51 7.80 45.29
CA VAL A 254 0.87 7.80 44.77
C VAL A 254 0.94 8.63 43.52
N THR A 255 2.15 8.94 43.04
CA THR A 255 2.34 9.54 41.70
C THR A 255 2.21 8.48 40.60
N THR A 256 1.85 8.87 39.39
CA THR A 256 1.82 7.98 38.22
C THR A 256 3.16 7.27 38.01
N ARG A 257 4.28 7.98 38.25
CA ARG A 257 5.62 7.41 38.18
C ARG A 257 5.83 6.30 39.22
N ALA A 258 5.50 6.54 40.49
CA ALA A 258 5.62 5.52 41.54
C ALA A 258 4.70 4.33 41.28
N LEU A 259 3.52 4.57 40.70
CA LEU A 259 2.61 3.50 40.29
C LEU A 259 3.23 2.63 39.20
N LEU A 260 3.79 3.21 38.15
CA LEU A 260 4.47 2.49 37.07
C LEU A 260 5.71 1.73 37.58
N GLU A 261 6.50 2.37 38.46
CA GLU A 261 7.65 1.72 39.10
C GLU A 261 7.21 0.46 39.85
N SER A 262 6.14 0.52 40.67
CA SER A 262 5.64 -0.62 41.44
C SER A 262 4.94 -1.69 40.62
N GLU A 263 4.21 -1.31 39.56
CA GLU A 263 3.41 -2.25 38.77
C GLU A 263 4.15 -2.81 37.53
N VAL A 264 5.23 -2.15 37.09
CA VAL A 264 6.00 -2.53 35.93
C VAL A 264 7.48 -2.74 36.24
N GLU A 265 8.22 -1.68 36.60
CA GLU A 265 9.68 -1.73 36.67
C GLU A 265 10.21 -2.75 37.71
N THR A 266 9.59 -2.80 38.90
CA THR A 266 9.99 -3.74 39.97
C THR A 266 9.60 -5.19 39.66
N LYS A 267 8.71 -5.42 38.70
CA LYS A 267 8.26 -6.75 38.27
C LYS A 267 9.08 -7.31 37.12
N VAL A 268 9.87 -6.48 36.45
CA VAL A 268 10.80 -6.93 35.42
C VAL A 268 11.87 -7.81 36.06
N GLN A 269 11.86 -9.09 35.71
CA GLN A 269 12.90 -10.01 36.15
C GLN A 269 14.25 -9.64 35.57
N PRO A 270 15.36 -9.82 36.30
CA PRO A 270 16.69 -9.61 35.74
C PRO A 270 16.90 -10.46 34.50
N ILE A 271 17.31 -9.81 33.41
CA ILE A 271 17.64 -10.51 32.19
C ILE A 271 18.98 -11.24 32.37
N THR A 272 18.99 -12.54 32.15
CA THR A 272 20.18 -13.38 32.26
C THR A 272 21.04 -13.31 31.01
N GLU A 273 22.34 -13.58 31.15
CA GLU A 273 23.25 -13.68 30.01
C GLU A 273 22.84 -14.79 29.04
N ALA A 274 22.28 -15.89 29.53
CA ALA A 274 21.75 -16.98 28.72
C ALA A 274 20.60 -16.51 27.80
N GLN A 275 19.69 -15.66 28.29
CA GLN A 275 18.62 -15.06 27.47
C GLN A 275 19.21 -14.13 26.41
N ALA A 276 20.20 -13.30 26.76
CA ALA A 276 20.87 -12.43 25.82
C ALA A 276 21.61 -13.22 24.73
N GLN A 277 22.27 -14.34 25.12
CA GLN A 277 22.96 -15.23 24.17
C GLN A 277 21.96 -15.93 23.23
N THR A 278 20.82 -16.38 23.75
CA THR A 278 19.76 -16.97 22.93
C THR A 278 19.26 -15.97 21.90
N PHE A 279 18.91 -14.74 22.33
CA PHE A 279 18.49 -13.67 21.43
C PHE A 279 19.52 -13.34 20.36
N TYR A 280 20.80 -13.25 20.75
CA TYR A 280 21.90 -13.03 19.82
C TYR A 280 21.98 -14.12 18.74
N ASN A 281 21.92 -15.39 19.15
CA ASN A 281 21.99 -16.53 18.23
C ASN A 281 20.82 -16.54 17.23
N GLU A 282 19.62 -16.25 17.70
CA GLU A 282 18.40 -16.16 16.86
C GLU A 282 18.44 -14.98 15.87
N ASN A 283 19.19 -13.93 16.22
CA ASN A 283 19.29 -12.70 15.39
C ASN A 283 20.68 -12.50 14.77
N LYS A 284 21.54 -13.51 14.76
CA LYS A 284 22.94 -13.43 14.33
C LYS A 284 23.12 -12.91 12.90
N ALA A 285 22.18 -13.19 12.02
CA ALA A 285 22.20 -12.67 10.64
C ALA A 285 21.99 -11.12 10.56
N ARG A 286 21.46 -10.51 11.61
CA ARG A 286 21.13 -9.07 11.69
C ARG A 286 22.09 -8.30 12.60
N ILE A 287 22.80 -9.01 13.51
CA ILE A 287 23.74 -8.42 14.44
C ILE A 287 25.16 -8.62 13.89
N THR A 288 25.78 -7.55 13.46
CA THR A 288 27.08 -7.58 12.76
C THR A 288 28.30 -7.58 13.67
N VAL A 289 28.11 -7.47 14.98
CA VAL A 289 29.18 -7.43 16.00
C VAL A 289 29.16 -8.70 16.84
N GLU A 290 30.29 -9.03 17.49
CA GLU A 290 30.38 -10.18 18.37
C GLU A 290 29.50 -10.03 19.63
N PHE A 291 29.05 -11.16 20.19
CA PHE A 291 28.17 -11.17 21.35
C PHE A 291 28.70 -10.34 22.52
N ALA A 292 29.99 -10.43 22.82
CA ALA A 292 30.59 -9.66 23.92
C ALA A 292 30.40 -8.14 23.78
N GLN A 293 30.33 -7.63 22.55
CA GLN A 293 30.11 -6.20 22.26
C GLN A 293 28.62 -5.86 22.26
N ALA A 294 27.75 -6.79 21.83
CA ALA A 294 26.29 -6.58 21.76
C ALA A 294 25.56 -6.86 23.08
N LYS A 295 26.19 -7.59 24.01
CA LYS A 295 25.56 -8.15 25.22
C LYS A 295 24.78 -7.12 26.02
N GLU A 296 25.40 -6.01 26.41
CA GLU A 296 24.76 -4.99 27.26
C GLU A 296 23.55 -4.34 26.56
N GLU A 297 23.68 -4.07 25.25
CA GLU A 297 22.58 -3.51 24.47
C GLU A 297 21.41 -4.50 24.32
N ILE A 298 21.71 -5.79 24.10
CA ILE A 298 20.72 -6.86 24.05
C ILE A 298 20.02 -7.00 25.40
N MET A 299 20.75 -7.02 26.50
CA MET A 299 20.16 -7.12 27.86
C MET A 299 19.25 -5.93 28.16
N LYS A 300 19.66 -4.71 27.78
CA LYS A 300 18.86 -3.50 27.87
C LYS A 300 17.59 -3.63 27.03
N TYR A 301 17.72 -4.01 25.76
CA TYR A 301 16.59 -4.21 24.86
C TYR A 301 15.58 -5.24 25.39
N LEU A 302 16.04 -6.37 25.87
CA LEU A 302 15.18 -7.41 26.44
C LEU A 302 14.45 -6.91 27.70
N ARG A 303 15.13 -6.14 28.55
CA ARG A 303 14.54 -5.53 29.74
C ARG A 303 13.45 -4.52 29.37
N GLU A 304 13.73 -3.65 28.42
CA GLU A 304 12.77 -2.65 27.93
C GLU A 304 11.55 -3.34 27.29
N THR A 305 11.78 -4.41 26.53
CA THR A 305 10.71 -5.23 25.93
C THR A 305 9.82 -5.87 26.99
N GLU A 306 10.41 -6.43 28.07
CA GLU A 306 9.66 -7.03 29.15
C GLU A 306 8.89 -5.96 29.95
N ALA A 307 9.50 -4.79 30.22
CA ALA A 307 8.82 -3.66 30.85
C ALA A 307 7.62 -3.18 30.00
N GLN A 308 7.79 -3.10 28.69
CA GLN A 308 6.71 -2.75 27.77
C GLN A 308 5.57 -3.78 27.81
N ARG A 309 5.87 -5.07 27.82
CA ARG A 309 4.89 -6.15 27.93
C ARG A 309 4.07 -6.04 29.23
N LEU A 310 4.76 -5.87 30.38
CA LEU A 310 4.12 -5.68 31.68
C LEU A 310 3.27 -4.40 31.74
N GLY A 311 3.75 -3.32 31.12
CA GLY A 311 3.02 -2.07 31.00
C GLY A 311 1.71 -2.23 30.21
N LEU A 312 1.74 -2.96 29.08
CA LEU A 312 0.54 -3.28 28.30
C LEU A 312 -0.44 -4.15 29.08
N GLU A 313 0.05 -5.14 29.83
CA GLU A 313 -0.80 -5.97 30.68
C GLU A 313 -1.44 -5.15 31.82
N PHE A 314 -0.69 -4.24 32.42
CA PHE A 314 -1.22 -3.34 33.43
C PHE A 314 -2.29 -2.42 32.85
N ALA A 315 -2.03 -1.78 31.71
CA ALA A 315 -3.01 -0.94 31.03
C ALA A 315 -4.28 -1.73 30.69
N LYS A 316 -4.15 -2.96 30.18
CA LYS A 316 -5.28 -3.85 29.88
C LYS A 316 -6.13 -4.16 31.14
N ARG A 317 -5.50 -4.42 32.29
CA ARG A 317 -6.21 -4.61 33.53
C ARG A 317 -7.01 -3.36 33.95
N LEU A 318 -6.41 -2.17 33.82
CA LEU A 318 -7.09 -0.91 34.12
C LEU A 318 -8.29 -0.69 33.18
N GLN A 319 -8.12 -0.96 31.90
CA GLN A 319 -9.20 -0.85 30.92
C GLN A 319 -10.35 -1.83 31.19
N GLN A 320 -10.04 -3.07 31.57
CA GLN A 320 -11.06 -4.09 31.91
C GLN A 320 -11.87 -3.72 33.14
N ALA A 321 -11.29 -2.99 34.09
CA ALA A 321 -11.95 -2.52 35.30
C ALA A 321 -12.76 -1.22 35.11
N ALA A 322 -12.67 -0.58 33.96
CA ALA A 322 -13.28 0.69 33.69
C ALA A 322 -14.53 0.58 32.77
N ALA A 323 -15.47 1.49 32.93
CA ALA A 323 -16.59 1.64 31.98
C ALA A 323 -16.13 2.52 30.80
N ILE A 324 -15.80 1.88 29.68
CA ILE A 324 -15.32 2.55 28.47
C ILE A 324 -16.34 2.37 27.35
N GLN A 325 -16.78 3.49 26.75
CA GLN A 325 -17.60 3.52 25.55
C GLN A 325 -16.88 4.31 24.48
N ILE A 326 -16.62 3.72 23.30
CA ILE A 326 -15.94 4.34 22.17
C ILE A 326 -16.95 4.56 21.05
N PHE A 327 -16.97 5.77 20.46
CA PHE A 327 -17.96 6.21 19.46
C PHE A 327 -17.35 6.36 18.06
N ILE A 328 -16.04 6.16 17.90
CA ILE A 328 -15.40 6.08 16.57
C ILE A 328 -15.38 4.63 16.10
N ASN A 329 -15.74 4.43 14.82
CA ASN A 329 -15.77 3.12 14.20
C ASN A 329 -14.81 3.07 13.02
N PRO A 330 -14.24 1.89 12.68
CA PRO A 330 -13.46 1.74 11.46
C PRO A 330 -14.35 2.01 10.23
N PRO A 331 -13.79 2.61 9.17
CA PRO A 331 -14.54 2.84 7.95
C PRO A 331 -14.95 1.51 7.30
N PRO A 332 -16.14 1.43 6.69
CA PRO A 332 -16.55 0.24 5.96
C PRO A 332 -15.70 0.08 4.69
N ALA A 333 -15.01 -1.05 4.56
CA ALA A 333 -14.23 -1.33 3.36
C ALA A 333 -15.13 -1.41 2.12
N PRO A 334 -14.79 -0.70 1.02
CA PRO A 334 -15.52 -0.80 -0.24
C PRO A 334 -15.36 -2.20 -0.84
N VAL A 335 -16.29 -2.58 -1.73
CA VAL A 335 -16.13 -3.79 -2.55
C VAL A 335 -15.36 -3.41 -3.80
N ILE A 336 -14.14 -3.91 -3.92
CA ILE A 336 -13.25 -3.67 -5.06
C ILE A 336 -13.33 -4.87 -6.01
N LYS A 337 -13.53 -4.62 -7.28
CA LYS A 337 -13.50 -5.66 -8.31
C LYS A 337 -12.04 -5.95 -8.68
N ILE A 338 -11.51 -7.08 -8.22
CA ILE A 338 -10.15 -7.52 -8.51
C ILE A 338 -10.23 -8.67 -9.51
N ALA A 339 -9.48 -8.57 -10.61
CA ALA A 339 -9.41 -9.63 -11.61
C ALA A 339 -8.72 -10.87 -11.02
N THR A 340 -9.35 -12.04 -11.19
CA THR A 340 -8.84 -13.33 -10.70
C THR A 340 -8.47 -14.29 -11.83
N ASP A 341 -8.75 -13.90 -13.08
CA ASP A 341 -8.48 -14.71 -14.25
C ASP A 341 -6.98 -14.83 -14.50
N ASN A 342 -6.55 -16.03 -14.89
CA ASN A 342 -5.15 -16.27 -15.23
C ASN A 342 -4.16 -16.05 -14.07
N GLN A 343 -4.60 -16.30 -12.84
CA GLN A 343 -3.79 -16.17 -11.63
C GLN A 343 -3.56 -17.52 -10.94
N PRO A 344 -2.51 -17.69 -10.15
CA PRO A 344 -2.35 -18.84 -9.29
C PRO A 344 -3.55 -18.97 -8.35
N MET A 345 -4.22 -20.12 -8.39
CA MET A 345 -5.43 -20.37 -7.61
C MET A 345 -5.34 -21.71 -6.89
N LYS A 346 -5.80 -21.76 -5.64
CA LYS A 346 -5.94 -22.97 -4.82
C LYS A 346 -7.37 -23.05 -4.27
N GLY A 347 -7.98 -24.19 -4.32
CA GLY A 347 -9.38 -24.41 -3.95
C GLY A 347 -10.32 -24.55 -5.15
N SER A 348 -11.64 -24.60 -4.90
CA SER A 348 -12.63 -24.78 -5.96
C SER A 348 -12.85 -23.50 -6.77
N PRO A 349 -12.84 -23.56 -8.11
CA PRO A 349 -13.22 -22.40 -8.94
C PRO A 349 -14.64 -21.87 -8.65
N SER A 350 -15.53 -22.73 -8.16
CA SER A 350 -16.91 -22.38 -7.80
C SER A 350 -17.11 -22.04 -6.32
N ALA A 351 -16.02 -21.80 -5.57
CA ALA A 351 -16.11 -21.43 -4.15
C ALA A 351 -16.94 -20.15 -3.95
N ALA A 352 -17.78 -20.17 -2.91
CA ALA A 352 -18.63 -19.02 -2.55
C ALA A 352 -17.82 -17.82 -2.07
N VAL A 353 -16.64 -18.07 -1.49
CA VAL A 353 -15.73 -17.02 -1.01
C VAL A 353 -14.40 -17.10 -1.76
N THR A 354 -13.99 -15.97 -2.30
CA THR A 354 -12.67 -15.79 -2.93
C THR A 354 -11.81 -14.91 -2.03
N LEU A 355 -10.67 -15.47 -1.59
CA LEU A 355 -9.59 -14.71 -0.99
C LEU A 355 -8.65 -14.28 -2.13
N VAL A 356 -8.37 -12.99 -2.25
CA VAL A 356 -7.29 -12.49 -3.12
C VAL A 356 -6.19 -11.95 -2.23
N ALA A 357 -5.00 -12.57 -2.29
CA ALA A 357 -3.84 -12.18 -1.51
C ALA A 357 -2.79 -11.52 -2.40
N PHE A 358 -2.54 -10.24 -2.19
CA PHE A 358 -1.37 -9.54 -2.74
C PHE A 358 -0.17 -9.83 -1.85
N THR A 359 0.87 -10.42 -2.41
CA THR A 359 1.99 -11.00 -1.67
C THR A 359 3.34 -10.62 -2.25
N ASP A 360 4.35 -10.69 -1.40
CA ASP A 360 5.76 -10.47 -1.70
C ASP A 360 6.56 -11.61 -1.07
N PHE A 361 7.34 -12.33 -1.88
CA PHE A 361 8.10 -13.50 -1.41
C PHE A 361 9.24 -13.16 -0.46
N GLN A 362 9.72 -11.92 -0.44
CA GLN A 362 10.77 -11.47 0.48
C GLN A 362 10.18 -10.86 1.78
N CYS A 363 8.88 -10.56 1.83
CA CYS A 363 8.22 -9.96 2.99
C CYS A 363 8.00 -10.99 4.11
N PRO A 364 8.58 -10.80 5.34
CA PRO A 364 8.41 -11.75 6.44
C PRO A 364 6.96 -11.94 6.87
N ALA A 365 6.15 -10.86 6.84
CA ALA A 365 4.74 -10.92 7.19
C ALA A 365 3.94 -11.78 6.19
N CYS A 366 4.34 -11.81 4.90
CA CYS A 366 3.75 -12.68 3.90
C CYS A 366 4.02 -14.16 4.21
N GLY A 367 5.26 -14.50 4.57
CA GLY A 367 5.61 -15.85 5.00
C GLY A 367 4.78 -16.33 6.19
N GLN A 368 4.60 -15.48 7.20
CA GLN A 368 3.74 -15.80 8.36
C GLN A 368 2.27 -15.98 7.97
N THR A 369 1.76 -15.15 7.06
CA THR A 369 0.36 -15.20 6.65
C THR A 369 0.06 -16.42 5.77
N GLN A 370 1.05 -16.97 5.07
CA GLN A 370 0.89 -18.16 4.25
C GLN A 370 0.33 -19.35 5.04
N SER A 371 0.86 -19.60 6.24
CA SER A 371 0.38 -20.69 7.12
C SER A 371 -1.06 -20.47 7.57
N VAL A 372 -1.46 -19.22 7.81
CA VAL A 372 -2.84 -18.87 8.16
C VAL A 372 -3.79 -19.14 7.00
N LEU A 373 -3.41 -18.73 5.78
CA LEU A 373 -4.21 -18.97 4.57
C LEU A 373 -4.37 -20.46 4.28
N GLU A 374 -3.32 -21.25 4.42
CA GLU A 374 -3.37 -22.72 4.23
C GLU A 374 -4.29 -23.40 5.24
N LYS A 375 -4.23 -22.99 6.51
CA LYS A 375 -5.13 -23.49 7.55
C LYS A 375 -6.59 -23.18 7.22
N LEU A 376 -6.89 -21.94 6.81
CA LEU A 376 -8.25 -21.53 6.43
C LEU A 376 -8.75 -22.30 5.19
N LEU A 377 -7.92 -22.48 4.17
CA LEU A 377 -8.28 -23.29 3.00
C LEU A 377 -8.61 -24.74 3.38
N SER A 378 -7.83 -25.32 4.28
CA SER A 378 -8.10 -26.68 4.78
C SER A 378 -9.42 -26.76 5.57
N GLU A 379 -9.71 -25.78 6.43
CA GLU A 379 -10.90 -25.72 7.27
C GLU A 379 -12.20 -25.54 6.44
N TYR A 380 -12.15 -24.63 5.47
CA TYR A 380 -13.35 -24.29 4.69
C TYR A 380 -13.54 -25.15 3.42
N GLY A 381 -12.50 -25.85 3.00
CA GLY A 381 -12.53 -26.78 1.85
C GLY A 381 -13.04 -26.10 0.56
N SER A 382 -14.02 -26.72 -0.09
CA SER A 382 -14.55 -26.21 -1.37
C SER A 382 -15.31 -24.88 -1.29
N ARG A 383 -15.62 -24.39 -0.09
CA ARG A 383 -16.34 -23.12 0.11
C ARG A 383 -15.47 -21.88 -0.07
N VAL A 384 -14.15 -22.04 0.04
CA VAL A 384 -13.17 -20.95 -0.05
C VAL A 384 -12.12 -21.28 -1.11
N ARG A 385 -11.76 -20.30 -1.92
CA ARG A 385 -10.60 -20.36 -2.82
C ARG A 385 -9.64 -19.20 -2.54
N LEU A 386 -8.36 -19.45 -2.76
CA LEU A 386 -7.30 -18.44 -2.72
C LEU A 386 -6.82 -18.14 -4.12
N VAL A 387 -6.71 -16.87 -4.44
CA VAL A 387 -6.03 -16.35 -5.63
C VAL A 387 -4.86 -15.51 -5.15
N VAL A 388 -3.67 -15.77 -5.69
CA VAL A 388 -2.47 -14.99 -5.34
C VAL A 388 -2.17 -14.00 -6.45
N ARG A 389 -1.78 -12.78 -6.04
CA ARG A 389 -1.31 -11.70 -6.91
C ARG A 389 0.05 -11.24 -6.43
N ASP A 390 0.97 -11.05 -7.35
CA ASP A 390 2.32 -10.58 -7.04
C ASP A 390 2.32 -9.06 -6.74
N PHE A 391 2.90 -8.69 -5.62
CA PHE A 391 3.08 -7.29 -5.24
C PHE A 391 4.44 -7.09 -4.56
N PRO A 392 5.55 -7.28 -5.31
CA PRO A 392 6.89 -7.08 -4.78
C PRO A 392 7.10 -5.60 -4.39
N LEU A 393 7.52 -5.38 -3.14
CA LEU A 393 7.78 -4.04 -2.60
C LEU A 393 9.15 -3.56 -3.08
N THR A 394 9.28 -2.26 -3.31
CA THR A 394 10.52 -1.64 -3.83
C THR A 394 11.70 -1.71 -2.87
N GLU A 395 11.41 -1.78 -1.56
CA GLU A 395 12.42 -1.97 -0.51
C GLU A 395 12.99 -3.39 -0.43
N HIS A 396 12.38 -4.37 -1.11
CA HIS A 396 12.79 -5.76 -1.15
C HIS A 396 13.55 -6.07 -2.44
N ALA A 397 14.88 -6.02 -2.39
CA ALA A 397 15.76 -6.09 -3.56
C ALA A 397 15.56 -7.32 -4.47
N HIS A 398 15.12 -8.46 -3.93
CA HIS A 398 14.96 -9.71 -4.68
C HIS A 398 13.50 -10.09 -4.95
N ALA A 399 12.53 -9.35 -4.39
CA ALA A 399 11.11 -9.71 -4.44
C ALA A 399 10.56 -9.77 -5.86
N PHE A 400 10.90 -8.80 -6.71
CA PHE A 400 10.44 -8.77 -8.10
C PHE A 400 10.93 -9.99 -8.89
N LYS A 401 12.22 -10.33 -8.75
CA LYS A 401 12.81 -11.47 -9.44
C LYS A 401 12.31 -12.82 -8.88
N ALA A 402 11.99 -12.89 -7.59
CA ALA A 402 11.35 -14.05 -6.98
C ALA A 402 9.92 -14.26 -7.51
N ALA A 403 9.15 -13.18 -7.73
CA ALA A 403 7.83 -13.26 -8.35
C ALA A 403 7.91 -13.73 -9.81
N GLU A 404 8.86 -13.20 -10.61
CA GLU A 404 9.11 -13.71 -11.97
C GLU A 404 9.45 -15.21 -11.98
N ALA A 405 10.26 -15.66 -11.01
CA ALA A 405 10.63 -17.07 -10.87
C ALA A 405 9.43 -17.95 -10.51
N ALA A 406 8.53 -17.49 -9.64
CA ALA A 406 7.29 -18.19 -9.32
C ALA A 406 6.37 -18.32 -10.56
N GLU A 407 6.26 -17.26 -11.38
CA GLU A 407 5.53 -17.32 -12.66
C GLU A 407 6.20 -18.26 -13.68
N ALA A 408 7.55 -18.33 -13.71
CA ALA A 408 8.26 -19.29 -14.55
C ALA A 408 8.01 -20.73 -14.09
N ALA A 409 7.92 -20.99 -12.79
CA ALA A 409 7.54 -22.28 -12.24
C ALA A 409 6.04 -22.59 -12.53
N ARG A 410 5.16 -21.57 -12.50
CA ARG A 410 3.74 -21.70 -12.89
C ARG A 410 3.58 -22.18 -14.33
N ALA A 411 4.40 -21.67 -15.23
CA ALA A 411 4.40 -22.12 -16.64
C ALA A 411 4.72 -23.60 -16.79
N GLN A 412 5.30 -24.23 -15.76
CA GLN A 412 5.60 -25.65 -15.67
C GLN A 412 4.73 -26.39 -14.64
N ASN A 413 3.58 -25.81 -14.24
CA ASN A 413 2.61 -26.36 -13.26
C ASN A 413 3.19 -26.64 -11.87
N LYS A 414 4.19 -25.85 -11.42
CA LYS A 414 4.88 -26.00 -10.14
C LYS A 414 4.86 -24.71 -9.27
N TYR A 415 3.85 -23.86 -9.49
CA TYR A 415 3.76 -22.58 -8.75
C TYR A 415 3.76 -22.79 -7.24
N TRP A 416 2.89 -23.66 -6.71
CA TRP A 416 2.69 -23.79 -5.28
C TRP A 416 3.89 -24.41 -4.55
N GLU A 417 4.50 -25.42 -5.16
CA GLU A 417 5.71 -26.02 -4.61
C GLU A 417 6.89 -25.03 -4.65
N TYR A 418 6.98 -24.22 -5.70
CA TYR A 418 8.01 -23.22 -5.83
C TYR A 418 7.80 -22.05 -4.85
N ALA A 419 6.57 -21.54 -4.74
CA ALA A 419 6.19 -20.52 -3.77
C ALA A 419 6.49 -20.94 -2.32
N ALA A 420 6.23 -22.21 -1.97
CA ALA A 420 6.57 -22.75 -0.66
C ALA A 420 8.08 -22.72 -0.38
N LEU A 421 8.92 -23.03 -1.37
CA LEU A 421 10.38 -22.91 -1.24
C LEU A 421 10.83 -21.46 -1.05
N LEU A 422 10.24 -20.52 -1.78
CA LEU A 422 10.56 -19.09 -1.64
C LEU A 422 10.23 -18.59 -0.22
N PHE A 423 9.04 -18.90 0.30
CA PHE A 423 8.66 -18.51 1.67
C PHE A 423 9.50 -19.21 2.76
N ALA A 424 9.92 -20.44 2.50
CA ALA A 424 10.80 -21.15 3.43
C ALA A 424 12.26 -20.61 3.43
N ASN A 425 12.64 -19.83 2.43
CA ASN A 425 14.01 -19.34 2.23
C ASN A 425 14.08 -17.86 1.91
N GLN A 426 13.30 -17.03 2.61
CA GLN A 426 13.13 -15.59 2.33
C GLN A 426 14.45 -14.77 2.37
N SER A 427 15.47 -15.27 3.04
CA SER A 427 16.80 -14.66 3.10
C SER A 427 17.76 -15.10 1.98
N ALA A 428 17.33 -15.99 1.07
CA ALA A 428 18.14 -16.59 0.01
C ALA A 428 17.36 -16.57 -1.32
N LEU A 429 17.09 -15.37 -1.84
CA LEU A 429 16.31 -15.14 -3.06
C LEU A 429 17.11 -14.53 -4.20
N GLU A 430 18.45 -14.60 -4.13
CA GLU A 430 19.31 -14.19 -5.23
C GLU A 430 19.14 -15.13 -6.45
N LEU A 431 19.49 -14.64 -7.63
CA LEU A 431 19.26 -15.33 -8.90
C LEU A 431 19.79 -16.78 -8.91
N GLY A 432 20.93 -17.02 -8.28
CA GLY A 432 21.52 -18.36 -8.18
C GLY A 432 20.64 -19.33 -7.39
N GLN A 433 20.13 -18.89 -6.22
CA GLN A 433 19.23 -19.67 -5.39
C GLN A 433 17.89 -19.94 -6.07
N LEU A 434 17.33 -18.94 -6.76
CA LEU A 434 16.09 -19.10 -7.51
C LEU A 434 16.23 -20.22 -8.56
N LYS A 435 17.36 -20.26 -9.29
CA LYS A 435 17.67 -21.33 -10.25
C LYS A 435 17.89 -22.69 -9.56
N GLU A 436 18.51 -22.72 -8.38
CA GLU A 436 18.67 -23.95 -7.60
C GLU A 436 17.32 -24.53 -7.14
N TYR A 437 16.39 -23.69 -6.67
CA TYR A 437 15.04 -24.13 -6.29
C TYR A 437 14.30 -24.79 -7.46
N ALA A 438 14.47 -24.26 -8.67
CA ALA A 438 13.92 -24.89 -9.87
C ALA A 438 14.49 -26.30 -10.10
N SER A 439 15.80 -26.49 -9.87
CA SER A 439 16.43 -27.82 -9.93
C SER A 439 15.88 -28.79 -8.91
N ARG A 440 15.71 -28.32 -7.64
CA ARG A 440 15.17 -29.15 -6.54
C ARG A 440 13.77 -29.67 -6.84
N LEU A 441 12.96 -28.90 -7.59
CA LEU A 441 11.61 -29.29 -7.99
C LEU A 441 11.54 -30.06 -9.30
N GLY A 442 12.69 -30.35 -9.93
CA GLY A 442 12.77 -31.06 -11.21
C GLY A 442 12.17 -30.28 -12.37
N LEU A 443 12.22 -28.95 -12.33
CA LEU A 443 11.79 -28.10 -13.45
C LEU A 443 12.76 -28.22 -14.62
N ASP A 444 12.26 -28.04 -15.85
CA ASP A 444 13.10 -27.87 -17.03
C ASP A 444 13.92 -26.58 -16.88
N ARG A 445 15.18 -26.73 -16.53
CA ARG A 445 16.12 -25.64 -16.26
C ARG A 445 16.35 -24.74 -17.47
N THR A 446 16.40 -25.33 -18.67
CA THR A 446 16.58 -24.54 -19.88
C THR A 446 15.43 -23.57 -20.09
N LYS A 447 14.20 -24.05 -19.95
CA LYS A 447 13.02 -23.19 -20.06
C LYS A 447 12.94 -22.17 -18.91
N PHE A 448 13.20 -22.64 -17.68
CA PHE A 448 13.13 -21.80 -16.50
C PHE A 448 14.18 -20.66 -16.55
N ASP A 449 15.43 -21.01 -16.81
CA ASP A 449 16.54 -20.06 -16.87
C ASP A 449 16.36 -19.05 -18.02
N THR A 450 15.95 -19.52 -19.22
CA THR A 450 15.65 -18.64 -20.35
C THR A 450 14.55 -17.65 -20.01
N ALA A 451 13.47 -18.12 -19.35
CA ALA A 451 12.36 -17.26 -18.96
C ALA A 451 12.76 -16.23 -17.90
N LEU A 452 13.56 -16.64 -16.91
CA LEU A 452 13.98 -15.78 -15.80
C LEU A 452 15.05 -14.75 -16.23
N ASP A 453 16.03 -15.17 -17.02
CA ASP A 453 17.09 -14.29 -17.55
C ASP A 453 16.54 -13.31 -18.59
N GLY A 454 15.59 -13.77 -19.42
CA GLY A 454 14.91 -12.96 -20.42
C GLY A 454 13.72 -12.13 -19.89
N ALA A 455 13.47 -12.14 -18.56
CA ALA A 455 12.36 -11.41 -17.93
C ALA A 455 10.99 -11.67 -18.58
N THR A 456 10.73 -12.92 -19.05
CA THR A 456 9.53 -13.30 -19.79
C THR A 456 8.23 -13.00 -19.05
N PHE A 457 8.26 -13.10 -17.71
CA PHE A 457 7.09 -12.89 -16.84
C PHE A 457 7.08 -11.55 -16.11
N ALA A 458 8.03 -10.65 -16.37
CA ALA A 458 8.09 -9.34 -15.75
C ALA A 458 6.77 -8.55 -15.91
N ASP A 459 6.15 -8.62 -17.10
CA ASP A 459 4.89 -7.94 -17.34
C ASP A 459 3.70 -8.54 -16.56
N ASN A 460 3.75 -9.83 -16.20
CA ASN A 460 2.73 -10.42 -15.33
C ASN A 460 2.82 -9.81 -13.94
N VAL A 461 4.03 -9.75 -13.39
CA VAL A 461 4.30 -9.16 -12.07
C VAL A 461 3.92 -7.67 -12.04
N ARG A 462 4.35 -6.88 -13.04
CA ARG A 462 4.00 -5.46 -13.13
C ARG A 462 2.49 -5.23 -13.24
N ARG A 463 1.78 -6.05 -14.01
CA ARG A 463 0.32 -5.98 -14.10
C ARG A 463 -0.32 -6.22 -12.73
N ASP A 464 0.16 -7.21 -12.00
CA ASP A 464 -0.37 -7.53 -10.67
C ASP A 464 -0.10 -6.40 -9.68
N GLN A 465 1.09 -5.78 -9.71
CA GLN A 465 1.38 -4.58 -8.92
C GLN A 465 0.42 -3.42 -9.26
N LEU A 466 0.24 -3.11 -10.56
CA LEU A 466 -0.67 -2.04 -10.99
C LEU A 466 -2.12 -2.29 -10.58
N ASP A 467 -2.59 -3.52 -10.69
CA ASP A 467 -3.94 -3.88 -10.24
C ASP A 467 -4.07 -3.78 -8.72
N GLY A 468 -3.01 -4.12 -7.99
CA GLY A 468 -2.92 -3.93 -6.54
C GLY A 468 -2.95 -2.46 -6.15
N GLU A 469 -2.14 -1.60 -6.78
CA GLU A 469 -2.15 -0.16 -6.56
C GLU A 469 -3.55 0.44 -6.78
N ARG A 470 -4.25 0.05 -7.85
CA ARG A 470 -5.62 0.46 -8.12
C ARG A 470 -6.61 -0.04 -7.09
N ALA A 471 -6.38 -1.24 -6.54
CA ALA A 471 -7.17 -1.79 -5.46
C ALA A 471 -6.82 -1.16 -4.09
N GLY A 472 -5.88 -0.22 -4.05
CA GLY A 472 -5.44 0.45 -2.83
C GLY A 472 -4.49 -0.40 -1.98
N VAL A 473 -3.70 -1.26 -2.61
CA VAL A 473 -2.63 -2.02 -1.95
C VAL A 473 -1.38 -1.16 -1.89
N PHE A 474 -0.85 -0.93 -0.68
CA PHE A 474 0.40 -0.19 -0.43
C PHE A 474 1.39 -0.98 0.43
N SER A 475 1.00 -2.14 0.90
CA SER A 475 1.84 -3.02 1.72
C SER A 475 1.41 -4.47 1.55
N THR A 476 2.31 -5.38 1.89
CA THR A 476 2.07 -6.82 1.84
C THR A 476 2.19 -7.48 3.22
N PRO A 477 1.42 -8.52 3.48
CA PRO A 477 0.33 -9.03 2.65
C PRO A 477 -0.91 -8.15 2.76
N THR A 478 -1.65 -7.93 1.64
CA THR A 478 -2.99 -7.36 1.66
C THR A 478 -3.97 -8.40 1.14
N ILE A 479 -5.03 -8.68 1.91
CA ILE A 479 -5.98 -9.74 1.63
C ILE A 479 -7.37 -9.13 1.42
N PHE A 480 -8.03 -9.55 0.35
CA PHE A 480 -9.41 -9.21 0.07
C PHE A 480 -10.29 -10.46 0.17
N VAL A 481 -11.44 -10.33 0.81
CA VAL A 481 -12.46 -11.37 0.94
C VAL A 481 -13.67 -10.94 0.13
N ASN A 482 -13.95 -11.61 -1.00
CA ASN A 482 -14.99 -11.20 -1.96
C ASN A 482 -14.91 -9.71 -2.32
N GLY A 483 -13.69 -9.21 -2.57
CA GLY A 483 -13.42 -7.82 -2.96
C GLY A 483 -13.41 -6.82 -1.80
N ARG A 484 -13.67 -7.22 -0.55
CA ARG A 484 -13.52 -6.34 0.62
C ARG A 484 -12.17 -6.58 1.29
N ARG A 485 -11.41 -5.52 1.50
CA ARG A 485 -10.13 -5.62 2.22
C ARG A 485 -10.36 -6.12 3.65
N ALA A 486 -9.63 -7.15 4.06
CA ALA A 486 -9.64 -7.64 5.44
C ALA A 486 -8.92 -6.64 6.36
N GLY A 487 -9.55 -6.27 7.47
CA GLY A 487 -8.96 -5.36 8.45
C GLY A 487 -7.85 -5.99 9.27
N GLU A 488 -7.91 -7.30 9.49
CA GLU A 488 -6.91 -8.07 10.22
C GLU A 488 -6.42 -9.25 9.40
N ARG A 489 -5.13 -9.58 9.53
CA ARG A 489 -4.46 -10.71 8.84
C ARG A 489 -4.25 -11.91 9.74
N THR A 490 -4.77 -11.84 10.98
CA THR A 490 -4.77 -12.95 11.93
C THR A 490 -5.72 -14.06 11.49
N TYR A 491 -5.53 -15.26 11.99
CA TYR A 491 -6.44 -16.38 11.71
C TYR A 491 -7.88 -16.03 12.09
N GLU A 492 -8.09 -15.44 13.29
CA GLU A 492 -9.41 -15.05 13.79
C GLU A 492 -10.05 -13.95 12.95
N GLY A 493 -9.27 -12.93 12.56
CA GLY A 493 -9.76 -11.82 11.73
C GLY A 493 -10.16 -12.28 10.33
N LEU A 494 -9.35 -13.09 9.67
CA LEU A 494 -9.68 -13.66 8.36
C LEU A 494 -10.83 -14.65 8.42
N LYS A 495 -10.90 -15.47 9.47
CA LYS A 495 -12.01 -16.38 9.74
C LYS A 495 -13.33 -15.61 9.86
N ALA A 496 -13.37 -14.55 10.66
CA ALA A 496 -14.55 -13.71 10.82
C ALA A 496 -14.99 -13.07 9.49
N ALA A 497 -14.04 -12.60 8.66
CA ALA A 497 -14.32 -12.03 7.36
C ALA A 497 -14.89 -13.09 6.38
N ILE A 498 -14.35 -14.31 6.38
CA ILE A 498 -14.86 -15.43 5.57
C ILE A 498 -16.27 -15.79 6.00
N GLU A 499 -16.53 -15.92 7.29
CA GLU A 499 -17.87 -16.26 7.80
C GLU A 499 -18.91 -15.19 7.49
N ALA A 500 -18.53 -13.90 7.56
CA ALA A 500 -19.38 -12.80 7.15
C ALA A 500 -19.69 -12.88 5.63
N ALA A 501 -18.70 -13.19 4.81
CA ALA A 501 -18.87 -13.35 3.36
C ALA A 501 -19.74 -14.57 3.01
N LEU A 502 -19.60 -15.69 3.73
CA LEU A 502 -20.45 -16.88 3.55
C LEU A 502 -21.91 -16.61 3.92
N LYS A 503 -22.16 -15.82 4.98
CA LYS A 503 -23.52 -15.42 5.37
C LYS A 503 -24.18 -14.47 4.35
N ALA A 504 -23.38 -13.63 3.71
CA ALA A 504 -23.85 -12.69 2.69
C ALA A 504 -24.03 -13.32 1.31
N ALA A 505 -23.44 -14.50 1.06
CA ALA A 505 -23.60 -15.22 -0.20
C ALA A 505 -25.04 -15.74 -0.32
N PRO A 506 -25.70 -15.58 -1.49
CA PRO A 506 -27.02 -16.15 -1.70
C PRO A 506 -26.96 -17.67 -1.50
N ALA A 507 -27.95 -18.22 -0.78
CA ALA A 507 -28.11 -19.67 -0.66
C ALA A 507 -28.22 -20.27 -2.07
N ARG A 508 -27.29 -21.15 -2.42
CA ARG A 508 -27.33 -21.90 -3.69
C ARG A 508 -28.26 -23.09 -3.60
#